data_5895c28e2ef4162497f176b536a9841b
#
_entry.id   5895c28e2ef4162497f176b536a9841b
#
_cell.length_a   1.000
_cell.length_b   1.000
_cell.length_c   1.000
_cell.angle_alpha   90.00
_cell.angle_beta   90.00
_cell.angle_gamma   90.00
#
_symmetry.space_group_name_H-M   'P 1'
#
loop_
_entity.id
_entity.type
_entity.pdbx_description
1 polymer ?
#
loop_
_entity_poly.entity_id
_entity_poly.type
_entity_poly.pdbx_seq_one_letter_code
_entity_poly.pdbx_strand_id
1 'polypeptide(L)'
;MKKIFLSFAIGLCAFTGQSQNIKEILLYSQENMNGTARFRALSGAFGALGGDFSALNVNPAGSVVFSNNQVGFTISNYHNKNNTNYFGTSANETDNSLDINQLGGVYVFENEDKSSGWSKFAVALNYDNINNYDNSIFVAGTNSINSVADYFLSYANGIPLSVVSGNDFNYGDLFYNEQQAYLGYQSFIINPTDTNPGTTTYTSNVAPGGNYYQENSIVTSGYNGKLSFNGSAMYKDRLMVGVNLNAHFSDYRKSTSFFESNNNNTSTNYLVERVRFNNDLYTYGNGFSFQIGTIYKATKEFRLGLAYQSPTWMRYTDELSQSISAVSSNVNEELAADVVNPRLTMIYEPYRMRTPGKITASAAYVFGKTGLLSFDYGVKDYSNAAFTPDRDFRDQNDLVANVLGVSNEFRLGGEYKIKRVSLRAGYRYEESPF
;
A
#
# COMPACT_ATOMS: atom_id res chain seq x y z
N MET A 1 -6.19 25.91 17.96
CA MET A 1 -5.19 24.97 17.45
C MET A 1 -5.09 23.81 18.44
N LYS A 2 -5.91 22.80 18.27
CA LYS A 2 -5.86 21.57 19.08
C LYS A 2 -4.90 20.61 18.40
N LYS A 3 -3.75 20.37 19.02
CA LYS A 3 -2.80 19.33 18.62
C LYS A 3 -3.47 17.99 18.91
N ILE A 4 -3.95 17.33 17.87
CA ILE A 4 -4.36 15.93 17.96
C ILE A 4 -3.06 15.14 17.93
N PHE A 5 -2.57 14.77 19.10
CA PHE A 5 -1.60 13.70 19.26
C PHE A 5 -2.35 12.41 18.90
N LEU A 6 -2.14 11.94 17.67
CA LEU A 6 -2.49 10.59 17.30
C LEU A 6 -1.46 9.68 18.00
N SER A 7 -1.77 9.26 19.22
CA SER A 7 -1.05 8.19 19.88
C SER A 7 -1.32 6.92 19.10
N PHE A 8 -0.41 6.61 18.17
CA PHE A 8 -0.34 5.28 17.56
C PHE A 8 0.06 4.31 18.69
N ALA A 9 -0.92 3.83 19.43
CA ALA A 9 -0.77 2.57 20.12
C ALA A 9 -0.62 1.51 19.04
N ILE A 10 0.63 1.20 18.68
CA ILE A 10 0.94 -0.05 18.01
C ILE A 10 0.80 -1.11 19.11
N GLY A 11 -0.45 -1.35 19.53
CA GLY A 11 -0.80 -2.63 20.10
C GLY A 11 -0.41 -3.66 19.03
N LEU A 12 0.15 -4.76 19.43
CA LEU A 12 0.13 -5.98 18.63
C LEU A 12 -1.31 -6.08 18.11
N CYS A 13 -1.54 -5.60 16.88
CA CYS A 13 -2.84 -5.71 16.27
C CYS A 13 -3.08 -7.20 16.12
N ALA A 14 -4.07 -7.70 16.85
CA ALA A 14 -4.60 -9.01 16.60
C ALA A 14 -4.83 -9.13 15.09
N PHE A 15 -3.93 -9.84 14.41
CA PHE A 15 -4.16 -10.27 13.06
C PHE A 15 -5.28 -11.32 13.18
N THR A 16 -6.52 -10.90 12.99
CA THR A 16 -7.58 -11.84 12.67
C THR A 16 -7.10 -12.65 11.47
N GLY A 17 -7.33 -13.95 11.47
CA GLY A 17 -6.75 -14.97 10.59
C GLY A 17 -6.94 -14.83 9.07
N GLN A 18 -7.04 -13.60 8.60
CA GLN A 18 -6.98 -13.17 7.21
C GLN A 18 -6.04 -11.97 7.19
N SER A 19 -4.99 -12.05 6.37
CA SER A 19 -4.02 -10.95 6.24
C SER A 19 -4.65 -9.68 5.64
N GLN A 20 -5.83 -9.82 5.02
CA GLN A 20 -6.57 -8.78 4.31
C GLN A 20 -7.31 -7.86 5.28
N ASN A 21 -6.93 -6.60 5.30
CA ASN A 21 -7.52 -5.60 6.17
C ASN A 21 -7.58 -4.21 5.49
N ILE A 22 -8.14 -3.22 6.20
CA ILE A 22 -8.24 -1.83 5.72
C ILE A 22 -6.88 -1.27 5.25
N LYS A 23 -5.77 -1.68 5.90
CA LYS A 23 -4.42 -1.19 5.53
C LYS A 23 -4.03 -1.64 4.13
N GLU A 24 -4.41 -2.84 3.70
CA GLU A 24 -4.16 -3.34 2.35
C GLU A 24 -5.00 -2.62 1.31
N ILE A 25 -6.29 -2.39 1.61
CA ILE A 25 -7.13 -1.57 0.72
C ILE A 25 -6.49 -0.20 0.50
N LEU A 26 -6.02 0.45 1.56
CA LEU A 26 -5.35 1.74 1.43
C LEU A 26 -4.02 1.62 0.69
N LEU A 27 -3.19 0.61 1.01
CA LEU A 27 -1.89 0.37 0.37
C LEU A 27 -2.02 0.25 -1.15
N TYR A 28 -3.02 -0.50 -1.63
CA TYR A 28 -3.21 -0.76 -3.06
C TYR A 28 -4.12 0.26 -3.76
N SER A 29 -4.89 1.07 -3.00
CA SER A 29 -5.79 2.08 -3.56
C SER A 29 -5.21 3.49 -3.59
N GLN A 30 -4.15 3.76 -2.82
CA GLN A 30 -3.47 5.04 -2.85
C GLN A 30 -2.62 5.18 -4.11
N GLU A 31 -2.59 6.39 -4.66
CA GLU A 31 -1.78 6.74 -5.81
C GLU A 31 -0.77 7.81 -5.42
N ASN A 32 0.52 7.47 -5.49
CA ASN A 32 1.58 8.44 -5.29
C ASN A 32 1.65 9.39 -6.49
N MET A 33 2.05 10.64 -6.22
CA MET A 33 2.24 11.64 -7.27
C MET A 33 3.57 11.39 -7.99
N ASN A 34 3.56 10.37 -8.84
CA ASN A 34 4.67 9.96 -9.68
C ASN A 34 4.56 10.56 -11.09
N GLY A 35 5.62 10.48 -11.88
CA GLY A 35 5.62 10.93 -13.27
C GLY A 35 6.69 11.97 -13.57
N THR A 36 6.50 12.70 -14.66
CA THR A 36 7.47 13.69 -15.17
C THR A 36 7.76 14.79 -14.14
N ALA A 37 8.96 15.36 -14.18
CA ALA A 37 9.33 16.47 -13.29
C ALA A 37 8.38 17.68 -13.44
N ARG A 38 7.87 17.92 -14.67
CA ARG A 38 6.89 18.96 -14.93
C ARG A 38 5.57 18.69 -14.24
N PHE A 39 5.06 17.46 -14.35
CA PHE A 39 3.83 17.01 -13.72
C PHE A 39 3.91 17.13 -12.19
N ARG A 40 5.00 16.64 -11.60
CA ARG A 40 5.22 16.72 -10.15
C ARG A 40 5.34 18.15 -9.64
N ALA A 41 6.06 19.02 -10.38
CA ALA A 41 6.22 20.44 -10.00
C ALA A 41 4.92 21.24 -10.04
N LEU A 42 3.90 20.76 -10.78
CA LEU A 42 2.56 21.35 -10.85
C LEU A 42 1.55 20.57 -9.98
N SER A 43 2.04 19.75 -9.04
CA SER A 43 1.24 18.92 -8.14
C SER A 43 0.20 18.05 -8.86
N GLY A 44 0.50 17.64 -10.11
CA GLY A 44 -0.38 16.79 -10.91
C GLY A 44 -1.64 17.45 -11.46
N ALA A 45 -1.77 18.78 -11.40
CA ALA A 45 -2.92 19.52 -11.91
C ALA A 45 -2.93 19.59 -13.44
N PHE A 46 -3.23 18.45 -14.10
CA PHE A 46 -3.13 18.30 -15.56
C PHE A 46 -4.43 17.87 -16.24
N GLY A 47 -5.53 17.76 -15.51
CA GLY A 47 -6.77 17.23 -16.05
C GLY A 47 -7.39 18.02 -17.21
N ALA A 48 -7.08 19.32 -17.33
CA ALA A 48 -7.47 20.16 -18.47
C ALA A 48 -6.30 20.61 -19.38
N LEU A 49 -5.04 20.24 -19.02
CA LEU A 49 -3.84 20.67 -19.77
C LEU A 49 -3.46 19.68 -20.86
N GLY A 50 -3.25 18.41 -20.52
CA GLY A 50 -2.70 17.40 -21.42
C GLY A 50 -1.27 17.67 -21.88
N GLY A 51 -0.77 16.92 -22.87
CA GLY A 51 0.55 17.12 -23.47
C GLY A 51 1.72 16.78 -22.55
N ASP A 52 1.52 15.81 -21.67
CA ASP A 52 2.51 15.21 -20.79
C ASP A 52 2.13 13.73 -20.58
N PHE A 53 3.09 12.81 -20.54
CA PHE A 53 2.80 11.39 -20.38
C PHE A 53 2.08 11.09 -19.06
N SER A 54 2.44 11.80 -17.98
CA SER A 54 1.79 11.63 -16.68
C SER A 54 0.36 12.19 -16.65
N ALA A 55 0.03 13.14 -17.55
CA ALA A 55 -1.32 13.70 -17.66
C ALA A 55 -2.33 12.65 -18.14
N LEU A 56 -1.88 11.60 -18.85
CA LEU A 56 -2.74 10.51 -19.33
C LEU A 56 -3.38 9.75 -18.14
N ASN A 57 -2.72 9.73 -17.00
CA ASN A 57 -3.21 9.11 -15.75
C ASN A 57 -4.33 9.94 -15.09
N VAL A 58 -4.38 11.24 -15.39
CA VAL A 58 -5.43 12.14 -14.86
C VAL A 58 -6.58 12.25 -15.84
N ASN A 59 -6.27 12.47 -17.13
CA ASN A 59 -7.28 12.61 -18.18
C ASN A 59 -6.74 12.03 -19.51
N PRO A 60 -7.30 10.90 -19.98
CA PRO A 60 -6.83 10.23 -21.19
C PRO A 60 -6.97 11.06 -22.47
N ALA A 61 -7.83 12.08 -22.49
CA ALA A 61 -7.92 13.03 -23.61
C ALA A 61 -6.66 13.89 -23.80
N GLY A 62 -5.74 13.86 -22.82
CA GLY A 62 -4.52 14.64 -22.84
C GLY A 62 -3.49 14.22 -23.89
N SER A 63 -3.57 13.01 -24.46
CA SER A 63 -2.61 12.53 -25.45
C SER A 63 -2.76 13.24 -26.81
N VAL A 64 -3.96 13.61 -27.22
CA VAL A 64 -4.15 14.34 -28.48
C VAL A 64 -3.65 15.79 -28.43
N VAL A 65 -3.28 16.29 -27.25
CA VAL A 65 -2.67 17.62 -27.06
C VAL A 65 -1.20 17.66 -27.49
N PHE A 66 -0.51 16.52 -27.52
CA PHE A 66 0.87 16.45 -28.03
C PHE A 66 0.95 17.02 -29.45
N SER A 67 1.98 17.82 -29.73
CA SER A 67 2.17 18.42 -31.05
C SER A 67 2.86 17.49 -32.04
N ASN A 68 3.72 16.59 -31.54
CA ASN A 68 4.54 15.68 -32.33
C ASN A 68 4.59 14.31 -31.66
N ASN A 69 5.02 13.31 -32.41
CA ASN A 69 5.38 12.00 -31.87
C ASN A 69 6.50 12.15 -30.88
N GLN A 70 6.36 11.51 -29.74
CA GLN A 70 7.34 11.60 -28.64
C GLN A 70 7.50 10.26 -27.96
N VAL A 71 8.71 10.02 -27.46
CA VAL A 71 9.04 8.95 -26.50
C VAL A 71 9.71 9.62 -25.31
N GLY A 72 9.41 9.17 -24.13
CA GLY A 72 10.00 9.73 -22.91
C GLY A 72 10.10 8.69 -21.80
N PHE A 73 11.05 8.90 -20.92
CA PHE A 73 11.19 8.12 -19.71
C PHE A 73 11.51 9.04 -18.52
N THR A 74 11.17 8.59 -17.33
CA THR A 74 11.45 9.28 -16.08
C THR A 74 12.05 8.30 -15.09
N ILE A 75 13.18 8.69 -14.48
CA ILE A 75 13.79 8.00 -13.36
C ILE A 75 13.61 8.89 -12.14
N SER A 76 13.23 8.27 -11.02
CA SER A 76 13.09 8.95 -9.72
C SER A 76 13.96 8.29 -8.67
N ASN A 77 14.56 9.12 -7.83
CA ASN A 77 15.18 8.67 -6.58
C ASN A 77 14.24 9.01 -5.43
N TYR A 78 13.87 8.00 -4.65
CA TYR A 78 13.06 8.12 -3.45
C TYR A 78 13.98 8.13 -2.23
N HIS A 79 13.70 9.02 -1.31
CA HIS A 79 14.38 9.12 -0.03
C HIS A 79 13.32 9.10 1.07
N ASN A 80 13.19 7.96 1.73
CA ASN A 80 12.25 7.74 2.81
C ASN A 80 12.97 7.87 4.14
N LYS A 81 12.42 8.68 5.04
CA LYS A 81 12.89 8.78 6.42
C LYS A 81 11.74 8.52 7.38
N ASN A 82 11.88 7.47 8.15
CA ASN A 82 10.94 7.06 9.18
C ASN A 82 11.45 7.45 10.55
N ASN A 83 10.62 8.12 11.33
CA ASN A 83 10.87 8.42 12.72
C ASN A 83 9.80 7.71 13.55
N THR A 84 10.22 6.87 14.46
CA THR A 84 9.33 6.09 15.33
C THR A 84 9.50 6.50 16.77
N ASN A 85 8.44 6.37 17.55
CA ASN A 85 8.49 6.49 19.00
C ASN A 85 7.67 5.36 19.62
N TYR A 86 8.29 4.58 20.49
CA TYR A 86 7.67 3.44 21.13
C TYR A 86 8.06 3.42 22.62
N PHE A 87 7.09 3.51 23.51
CA PHE A 87 7.31 3.62 24.96
C PHE A 87 8.39 4.63 25.36
N GLY A 88 8.40 5.79 24.69
CA GLY A 88 9.36 6.88 24.96
C GLY A 88 10.71 6.74 24.27
N THR A 89 11.02 5.62 23.65
CA THR A 89 12.23 5.43 22.86
C THR A 89 11.98 5.87 21.42
N SER A 90 12.83 6.73 20.89
CA SER A 90 12.76 7.20 19.51
C SER A 90 13.83 6.52 18.66
N ALA A 91 13.45 6.04 17.50
CA ALA A 91 14.37 5.52 16.51
C ALA A 91 14.09 6.17 15.13
N ASN A 92 15.06 6.13 14.24
CA ASN A 92 14.88 6.59 12.88
C ASN A 92 15.59 5.66 11.91
N GLU A 93 14.98 5.49 10.75
CA GLU A 93 15.46 4.67 9.66
C GLU A 93 15.37 5.47 8.36
N THR A 94 16.34 5.26 7.48
CA THR A 94 16.39 5.97 6.19
C THR A 94 16.60 4.96 5.09
N ASP A 95 15.75 5.02 4.07
CA ASP A 95 15.85 4.18 2.89
C ASP A 95 15.94 5.03 1.62
N ASN A 96 16.70 4.54 0.63
CA ASN A 96 16.87 5.19 -0.68
C ASN A 96 16.67 4.16 -1.78
N SER A 97 15.80 4.46 -2.73
CA SER A 97 15.59 3.62 -3.90
C SER A 97 15.58 4.43 -5.20
N LEU A 98 16.17 3.85 -6.24
CA LEU A 98 16.16 4.40 -7.61
C LEU A 98 15.18 3.58 -8.45
N ASP A 99 14.26 4.25 -9.13
CA ASP A 99 13.18 3.57 -9.83
C ASP A 99 12.92 4.18 -11.21
N ILE A 100 12.54 3.33 -12.17
CA ILE A 100 11.98 3.75 -13.44
C ILE A 100 10.51 4.10 -13.19
N ASN A 101 10.26 5.38 -13.05
CA ASN A 101 8.96 5.90 -12.66
C ASN A 101 7.94 5.88 -13.82
N GLN A 102 8.39 6.14 -15.05
CA GLN A 102 7.55 6.22 -16.23
C GLN A 102 8.36 5.95 -17.50
N LEU A 103 7.74 5.22 -18.42
CA LEU A 103 8.21 5.04 -19.80
C LEU A 103 7.01 5.14 -20.72
N GLY A 104 7.04 6.01 -21.73
CA GLY A 104 5.90 6.18 -22.62
C GLY A 104 6.26 6.62 -24.04
N GLY A 105 5.33 6.31 -24.95
CA GLY A 105 5.37 6.79 -26.32
C GLY A 105 3.99 7.24 -26.77
N VAL A 106 3.93 8.33 -27.52
CA VAL A 106 2.72 8.83 -28.17
C VAL A 106 2.96 9.01 -29.66
N TYR A 107 2.01 8.55 -30.45
CA TYR A 107 1.96 8.76 -31.89
C TYR A 107 0.72 9.59 -32.22
N VAL A 108 0.92 10.67 -33.00
CA VAL A 108 -0.09 11.67 -33.28
C VAL A 108 -0.30 11.75 -34.79
N PHE A 109 -1.55 11.73 -35.21
CA PHE A 109 -1.93 11.86 -36.64
C PHE A 109 -2.83 13.08 -36.82
N GLU A 110 -2.55 13.89 -37.79
CA GLU A 110 -3.47 14.91 -38.27
C GLU A 110 -4.40 14.32 -39.31
N ASN A 111 -5.67 14.67 -39.25
CA ASN A 111 -6.64 14.25 -40.26
C ASN A 111 -6.55 15.16 -41.48
N GLU A 112 -6.29 14.59 -42.62
CA GLU A 112 -6.25 15.30 -43.92
C GLU A 112 -7.66 15.70 -44.36
N ASP A 113 -8.68 14.87 -44.06
CA ASP A 113 -10.08 15.18 -44.36
C ASP A 113 -10.66 16.18 -43.34
N LYS A 114 -10.59 17.45 -43.71
CA LYS A 114 -11.13 18.54 -42.88
C LYS A 114 -12.67 18.64 -42.90
N SER A 115 -13.35 17.89 -43.74
CA SER A 115 -14.81 17.88 -43.81
C SER A 115 -15.45 17.11 -42.67
N SER A 116 -14.78 16.13 -42.11
CA SER A 116 -15.27 15.26 -41.03
C SER A 116 -15.39 15.96 -39.65
N GLY A 117 -14.76 17.13 -39.49
CA GLY A 117 -14.67 17.85 -38.22
C GLY A 117 -13.71 17.23 -37.18
N TRP A 118 -13.25 15.99 -37.36
CA TRP A 118 -12.18 15.39 -36.56
C TRP A 118 -10.84 15.86 -37.12
N SER A 119 -10.09 16.64 -36.32
CA SER A 119 -8.85 17.26 -36.78
C SER A 119 -7.61 16.47 -36.45
N LYS A 120 -7.62 15.67 -35.36
CA LYS A 120 -6.44 15.01 -34.84
C LYS A 120 -6.79 13.76 -34.07
N PHE A 121 -5.92 12.75 -34.15
CA PHE A 121 -5.98 11.52 -33.35
C PHE A 121 -4.63 11.27 -32.69
N ALA A 122 -4.62 10.58 -31.56
CA ALA A 122 -3.41 10.10 -30.93
C ALA A 122 -3.62 8.70 -30.36
N VAL A 123 -2.56 7.90 -30.43
CA VAL A 123 -2.44 6.64 -29.69
C VAL A 123 -1.20 6.71 -28.82
N ALA A 124 -1.27 6.17 -27.62
CA ALA A 124 -0.12 6.14 -26.72
C ALA A 124 -0.05 4.81 -25.97
N LEU A 125 1.17 4.43 -25.63
CA LEU A 125 1.49 3.35 -24.70
C LEU A 125 2.33 3.95 -23.60
N ASN A 126 1.91 3.74 -22.36
CA ASN A 126 2.59 4.30 -21.20
C ASN A 126 2.68 3.29 -20.07
N TYR A 127 3.89 3.10 -19.56
CA TYR A 127 4.15 2.42 -18.30
C TYR A 127 4.32 3.47 -17.18
N ASP A 128 3.63 3.26 -16.08
CA ASP A 128 3.74 4.07 -14.86
C ASP A 128 4.00 3.17 -13.66
N ASN A 129 4.99 3.49 -12.85
CA ASN A 129 5.09 3.00 -11.49
C ASN A 129 4.18 3.88 -10.60
N ILE A 130 3.04 3.32 -10.16
CA ILE A 130 2.06 4.04 -9.36
C ILE A 130 2.56 4.18 -7.92
N ASN A 131 3.10 3.08 -7.35
CA ASN A 131 3.63 3.03 -5.99
C ASN A 131 4.96 2.27 -5.97
N ASN A 132 5.96 2.84 -5.35
CA ASN A 132 7.15 2.15 -4.89
C ASN A 132 6.93 1.78 -3.41
N TYR A 133 7.15 0.51 -3.07
CA TYR A 133 6.92 -0.03 -1.73
C TYR A 133 8.20 -0.12 -0.89
N ASP A 134 9.35 0.29 -1.43
CA ASP A 134 10.61 0.25 -0.71
C ASP A 134 10.56 1.16 0.50
N ASN A 135 10.67 0.54 1.68
CA ASN A 135 10.64 1.26 2.94
C ASN A 135 11.24 0.40 4.06
N SER A 136 11.89 1.03 5.03
CA SER A 136 12.43 0.39 6.23
C SER A 136 11.94 1.13 7.47
N ILE A 137 11.41 0.40 8.43
CA ILE A 137 10.92 0.93 9.70
C ILE A 137 11.54 0.12 10.83
N PHE A 138 12.18 0.79 11.78
CA PHE A 138 12.65 0.20 13.00
C PHE A 138 11.95 0.83 14.20
N VAL A 139 11.49 -0.04 15.11
CA VAL A 139 10.80 0.34 16.35
C VAL A 139 11.46 -0.38 17.50
N ALA A 140 11.82 0.34 18.57
CA ALA A 140 12.36 -0.26 19.78
C ALA A 140 11.88 0.47 21.02
N GLY A 141 11.70 -0.28 22.11
CA GLY A 141 11.32 0.30 23.41
C GLY A 141 10.97 -0.77 24.44
N THR A 142 10.78 -0.35 25.68
CA THR A 142 10.44 -1.25 26.78
C THR A 142 8.95 -1.17 27.11
N ASN A 143 8.23 -2.24 26.83
CA ASN A 143 6.83 -2.40 27.21
C ASN A 143 6.74 -2.83 28.67
N SER A 144 6.00 -2.07 29.46
CA SER A 144 5.86 -2.31 30.89
C SER A 144 4.70 -3.26 31.24
N ILE A 145 3.90 -3.69 30.26
CA ILE A 145 2.64 -4.41 30.51
C ILE A 145 2.61 -5.72 29.74
N ASN A 146 2.75 -5.67 28.40
CA ASN A 146 2.43 -6.78 27.51
C ASN A 146 3.69 -7.39 26.92
N SER A 147 3.75 -8.72 26.96
CA SER A 147 4.76 -9.55 26.30
C SER A 147 4.21 -10.07 24.97
N VAL A 148 5.10 -10.59 24.13
CA VAL A 148 4.74 -11.29 22.88
C VAL A 148 3.89 -12.54 23.15
N ALA A 149 3.92 -13.10 24.35
CA ALA A 149 3.06 -14.24 24.72
C ALA A 149 1.57 -13.90 24.56
N ASP A 150 1.16 -12.65 24.81
CA ASP A 150 -0.23 -12.22 24.66
C ASP A 150 -0.73 -12.38 23.21
N TYR A 151 0.15 -12.16 22.23
CA TYR A 151 -0.16 -12.42 20.84
C TYR A 151 -0.49 -13.90 20.61
N PHE A 152 0.37 -14.81 21.07
CA PHE A 152 0.16 -16.24 20.86
C PHE A 152 -1.04 -16.77 21.65
N LEU A 153 -1.27 -16.27 22.87
CA LEU A 153 -2.43 -16.61 23.68
C LEU A 153 -3.74 -16.18 23.02
N SER A 154 -3.76 -15.04 22.35
CA SER A 154 -4.96 -14.56 21.66
C SER A 154 -5.41 -15.48 20.54
N TYR A 155 -4.48 -16.24 19.95
CA TYR A 155 -4.79 -17.26 18.94
C TYR A 155 -5.04 -18.64 19.56
N ALA A 156 -4.25 -19.03 20.57
CA ALA A 156 -4.28 -20.38 21.12
C ALA A 156 -5.52 -20.67 21.95
N ASN A 157 -6.00 -19.69 22.73
CA ASN A 157 -7.18 -19.90 23.58
C ASN A 157 -8.41 -20.20 22.73
N GLY A 158 -9.01 -21.38 22.97
CA GLY A 158 -10.11 -21.92 22.20
C GLY A 158 -9.70 -23.03 21.22
N ILE A 159 -8.40 -23.21 20.91
CA ILE A 159 -7.90 -24.28 20.04
C ILE A 159 -7.48 -25.48 20.89
N PRO A 160 -7.94 -26.71 20.59
CA PRO A 160 -7.53 -27.92 21.32
C PRO A 160 -6.03 -28.19 21.22
N LEU A 161 -5.43 -28.67 22.30
CA LEU A 161 -4.01 -29.05 22.36
C LEU A 161 -3.64 -30.08 21.29
N SER A 162 -4.53 -31.02 20.97
CA SER A 162 -4.31 -32.01 19.90
C SER A 162 -4.00 -31.37 18.54
N VAL A 163 -4.56 -30.19 18.27
CA VAL A 163 -4.35 -29.47 16.99
C VAL A 163 -2.94 -28.86 16.95
N VAL A 164 -2.48 -28.25 18.04
CA VAL A 164 -1.21 -27.50 18.08
C VAL A 164 -0.01 -28.31 18.55
N SER A 165 -0.23 -29.53 19.04
CA SER A 165 0.84 -30.41 19.57
C SER A 165 1.79 -30.93 18.50
N GLY A 166 1.38 -30.91 17.22
CA GLY A 166 2.16 -31.47 16.11
C GLY A 166 2.08 -33.00 16.01
N ASN A 167 1.27 -33.65 16.84
CA ASN A 167 1.09 -35.10 16.84
C ASN A 167 0.11 -35.56 15.75
N ASP A 168 -1.01 -34.84 15.60
CA ASP A 168 -2.09 -35.21 14.70
C ASP A 168 -2.08 -34.39 13.40
N PHE A 169 -1.55 -33.16 13.43
CA PHE A 169 -1.51 -32.23 12.30
C PHE A 169 -0.12 -31.65 12.11
N ASN A 170 0.34 -31.56 10.84
CA ASN A 170 1.54 -30.81 10.50
C ASN A 170 1.20 -29.32 10.36
N TYR A 171 2.19 -28.45 10.50
CA TYR A 171 2.04 -26.99 10.36
C TYR A 171 1.31 -26.58 9.07
N GLY A 172 1.58 -27.26 7.95
CA GLY A 172 0.96 -26.97 6.65
C GLY A 172 -0.51 -27.35 6.53
N ASP A 173 -1.02 -28.18 7.43
CA ASP A 173 -2.41 -28.62 7.45
C ASP A 173 -3.32 -27.67 8.28
N LEU A 174 -2.70 -26.75 9.01
CA LEU A 174 -3.35 -25.84 9.97
C LEU A 174 -3.85 -24.55 9.28
N PHE A 175 -4.96 -24.02 9.79
CA PHE A 175 -5.39 -22.67 9.46
C PHE A 175 -4.47 -21.62 10.09
N TYR A 176 -4.49 -20.39 9.58
CA TYR A 176 -3.58 -19.33 10.05
C TYR A 176 -3.57 -19.13 11.57
N ASN A 177 -4.75 -19.06 12.21
CA ASN A 177 -4.89 -18.94 13.67
C ASN A 177 -4.26 -20.12 14.42
N GLU A 178 -4.43 -21.33 13.90
CA GLU A 178 -3.86 -22.56 14.46
C GLU A 178 -2.33 -22.59 14.26
N GLN A 179 -1.84 -22.07 13.14
CA GLN A 179 -0.40 -21.92 12.89
C GLN A 179 0.25 -20.98 13.91
N GLN A 180 -0.40 -19.85 14.26
CA GLN A 180 0.13 -18.96 15.30
C GLN A 180 0.16 -19.65 16.67
N ALA A 181 -0.92 -20.36 17.03
CA ALA A 181 -0.97 -21.15 18.25
C ALA A 181 0.10 -22.25 18.28
N TYR A 182 0.29 -22.96 17.15
CA TYR A 182 1.34 -23.97 16.98
C TYR A 182 2.74 -23.39 17.23
N LEU A 183 3.06 -22.24 16.60
CA LEU A 183 4.36 -21.58 16.77
C LEU A 183 4.60 -21.20 18.23
N GLY A 184 3.59 -20.62 18.88
CA GLY A 184 3.69 -20.23 20.30
C GLY A 184 3.87 -21.43 21.24
N TYR A 185 3.15 -22.53 20.99
CA TYR A 185 3.26 -23.75 21.78
C TYR A 185 4.57 -24.50 21.53
N GLN A 186 4.95 -24.74 20.29
CA GLN A 186 6.15 -25.48 19.96
C GLN A 186 7.45 -24.76 20.35
N SER A 187 7.41 -23.44 20.51
CA SER A 187 8.53 -22.65 21.01
C SER A 187 8.51 -22.42 22.53
N PHE A 188 7.60 -23.08 23.24
CA PHE A 188 7.40 -22.96 24.70
C PHE A 188 7.06 -21.56 25.20
N ILE A 189 6.64 -20.64 24.33
CA ILE A 189 6.20 -19.29 24.74
C ILE A 189 4.88 -19.36 25.50
N ILE A 190 4.02 -20.32 25.13
CA ILE A 190 2.77 -20.63 25.82
C ILE A 190 2.71 -22.12 26.14
N ASN A 191 2.08 -22.44 27.26
CA ASN A 191 1.86 -23.82 27.70
C ASN A 191 0.36 -24.06 27.97
N PRO A 192 -0.16 -25.28 27.70
CA PRO A 192 -1.51 -25.64 28.05
C PRO A 192 -1.66 -25.71 29.59
N THR A 193 -2.85 -25.43 30.09
CA THR A 193 -3.15 -25.50 31.54
C THR A 193 -3.16 -26.93 32.09
N ASP A 194 -3.33 -27.92 31.23
CA ASP A 194 -3.22 -29.35 31.53
C ASP A 194 -2.80 -30.13 30.28
N THR A 195 -2.49 -31.42 30.43
CA THR A 195 -1.99 -32.30 29.36
C THR A 195 -3.10 -33.03 28.59
N ASN A 196 -4.36 -32.75 28.83
CA ASN A 196 -5.48 -33.38 28.11
C ASN A 196 -5.46 -32.86 26.64
N PRO A 197 -5.50 -33.75 25.63
CA PRO A 197 -5.57 -33.34 24.22
C PRO A 197 -6.71 -32.40 23.86
N GLY A 198 -7.81 -32.42 24.62
CA GLY A 198 -8.96 -31.53 24.46
C GLY A 198 -8.82 -30.17 25.14
N THR A 199 -7.71 -29.88 25.86
CA THR A 199 -7.49 -28.60 26.53
C THR A 199 -7.42 -27.47 25.53
N THR A 200 -8.17 -26.39 25.80
CA THR A 200 -8.28 -25.21 24.95
C THR A 200 -7.80 -23.94 25.65
N THR A 201 -7.21 -24.06 26.85
CA THR A 201 -6.77 -22.94 27.67
C THR A 201 -5.26 -23.00 27.82
N TYR A 202 -4.61 -21.87 27.61
CA TYR A 202 -3.15 -21.74 27.65
C TYR A 202 -2.73 -20.61 28.58
N THR A 203 -1.50 -20.69 29.07
CA THR A 203 -0.86 -19.69 29.91
C THR A 203 0.47 -19.27 29.31
N SER A 204 0.89 -18.04 29.61
CA SER A 204 2.21 -17.53 29.22
C SER A 204 3.30 -18.27 29.99
N ASN A 205 4.36 -18.63 29.27
CA ASN A 205 5.62 -19.11 29.86
C ASN A 205 6.71 -18.02 29.82
N VAL A 206 6.37 -16.80 29.41
CA VAL A 206 7.27 -15.64 29.53
C VAL A 206 7.25 -15.15 30.99
N ALA A 207 8.42 -14.85 31.52
CA ALA A 207 8.56 -14.40 32.91
C ALA A 207 7.72 -13.11 33.15
N PRO A 208 6.76 -13.12 34.11
CA PRO A 208 5.93 -11.95 34.39
C PRO A 208 6.76 -10.85 35.06
N GLY A 209 6.31 -9.59 34.98
CA GLY A 209 6.95 -8.47 35.67
C GLY A 209 7.05 -7.19 34.89
N GLY A 210 6.61 -7.17 33.61
CA GLY A 210 6.85 -6.03 32.73
C GLY A 210 8.30 -6.02 32.26
N ASN A 211 8.81 -4.83 31.90
CA ASN A 211 10.20 -4.66 31.44
C ASN A 211 10.55 -5.50 30.21
N TYR A 212 9.59 -5.66 29.30
CA TYR A 212 9.78 -6.36 28.03
C TYR A 212 10.42 -5.40 27.01
N TYR A 213 11.73 -5.53 26.81
CA TYR A 213 12.38 -4.80 25.73
C TYR A 213 11.98 -5.43 24.40
N GLN A 214 11.40 -4.64 23.53
CA GLN A 214 10.86 -5.07 22.26
C GLN A 214 11.49 -4.28 21.10
N GLU A 215 11.85 -4.99 20.04
CA GLU A 215 12.27 -4.43 18.76
C GLU A 215 11.39 -4.99 17.64
N ASN A 216 11.08 -4.16 16.65
CA ASN A 216 10.43 -4.62 15.43
C ASN A 216 11.08 -3.96 14.22
N SER A 217 11.71 -4.76 13.38
CA SER A 217 12.25 -4.35 12.09
C SER A 217 11.25 -4.75 11.00
N ILE A 218 10.80 -3.78 10.21
CA ILE A 218 9.85 -3.99 9.10
C ILE A 218 10.51 -3.47 7.85
N VAL A 219 10.76 -4.36 6.90
CA VAL A 219 11.31 -4.02 5.58
C VAL A 219 10.27 -4.37 4.53
N THR A 220 9.92 -3.40 3.71
CA THR A 220 9.03 -3.60 2.57
C THR A 220 9.77 -3.29 1.27
N SER A 221 9.41 -3.99 0.20
CA SER A 221 9.96 -3.75 -1.14
C SER A 221 8.95 -4.11 -2.21
N GLY A 222 9.21 -3.63 -3.43
CA GLY A 222 8.39 -3.93 -4.58
C GLY A 222 7.67 -2.72 -5.16
N TYR A 223 6.68 -2.96 -6.00
CA TYR A 223 6.05 -1.90 -6.77
C TYR A 223 4.61 -2.24 -7.19
N ASN A 224 3.85 -1.20 -7.54
CA ASN A 224 2.57 -1.30 -8.21
C ASN A 224 2.69 -0.61 -9.58
N GLY A 225 2.75 -1.41 -10.64
CA GLY A 225 2.92 -0.95 -12.01
C GLY A 225 1.62 -0.93 -12.79
N LYS A 226 1.55 -0.03 -13.77
CA LYS A 226 0.42 0.09 -14.70
C LYS A 226 0.91 0.28 -16.12
N LEU A 227 0.40 -0.53 -17.03
CA LEU A 227 0.56 -0.35 -18.47
C LEU A 227 -0.75 0.17 -19.04
N SER A 228 -0.72 1.36 -19.67
CA SER A 228 -1.88 2.05 -20.22
C SER A 228 -1.82 2.09 -21.73
N PHE A 229 -2.86 1.56 -22.39
CA PHE A 229 -3.14 1.75 -23.80
C PHE A 229 -4.12 2.90 -23.94
N ASN A 230 -3.70 3.96 -24.61
CA ASN A 230 -4.48 5.17 -24.78
C ASN A 230 -4.87 5.41 -26.22
N GLY A 231 -6.11 5.84 -26.42
CA GLY A 231 -6.60 6.40 -27.69
C GLY A 231 -7.34 7.70 -27.44
N SER A 232 -7.08 8.72 -28.24
CA SER A 232 -7.77 10.01 -28.14
C SER A 232 -7.98 10.68 -29.47
N ALA A 233 -8.97 11.57 -29.52
CA ALA A 233 -9.34 12.32 -30.71
C ALA A 233 -9.72 13.76 -30.40
N MET A 234 -9.51 14.66 -31.35
CA MET A 234 -9.85 16.08 -31.27
C MET A 234 -10.89 16.44 -32.35
N TYR A 235 -12.00 17.03 -31.89
CA TYR A 235 -13.09 17.49 -32.77
C TYR A 235 -13.13 19.01 -32.82
N LYS A 236 -13.12 19.56 -34.06
CA LYS A 236 -13.16 21.01 -34.33
C LYS A 236 -12.16 21.83 -33.54
N ASP A 237 -10.98 21.26 -33.23
CA ASP A 237 -9.90 21.86 -32.44
C ASP A 237 -10.32 22.32 -31.01
N ARG A 238 -11.51 21.95 -30.57
CA ARG A 238 -12.08 22.38 -29.30
C ARG A 238 -12.38 21.25 -28.32
N LEU A 239 -13.00 20.16 -28.77
CA LEU A 239 -13.35 19.03 -27.92
C LEU A 239 -12.35 17.91 -28.13
N MET A 240 -11.74 17.45 -27.07
CA MET A 240 -10.87 16.29 -27.03
C MET A 240 -11.56 15.21 -26.21
N VAL A 241 -11.52 13.99 -26.68
CA VAL A 241 -12.04 12.81 -25.99
C VAL A 241 -10.96 11.75 -25.96
N GLY A 242 -10.92 10.95 -24.92
CA GLY A 242 -9.91 9.91 -24.80
C GLY A 242 -10.34 8.77 -23.89
N VAL A 243 -9.69 7.64 -24.08
CA VAL A 243 -9.90 6.40 -23.35
C VAL A 243 -8.55 5.79 -23.01
N ASN A 244 -8.41 5.25 -21.79
CA ASN A 244 -7.34 4.35 -21.40
C ASN A 244 -7.89 2.96 -21.08
N LEU A 245 -7.19 1.93 -21.50
CA LEU A 245 -7.32 0.57 -21.00
C LEU A 245 -6.03 0.25 -20.24
N ASN A 246 -6.16 -0.10 -18.97
CA ASN A 246 -5.03 -0.23 -18.07
C ASN A 246 -4.89 -1.68 -17.58
N ALA A 247 -3.71 -2.26 -17.81
CA ALA A 247 -3.30 -3.49 -17.14
C ALA A 247 -2.45 -3.12 -15.91
N HIS A 248 -2.81 -3.68 -14.76
CA HIS A 248 -2.13 -3.46 -13.48
C HIS A 248 -1.39 -4.72 -13.06
N PHE A 249 -0.25 -4.54 -12.40
CA PHE A 249 0.52 -5.61 -11.80
C PHE A 249 1.21 -5.10 -10.53
N SER A 250 1.20 -5.92 -9.50
CA SER A 250 1.74 -5.61 -8.19
C SER A 250 2.66 -6.72 -7.72
N ASP A 251 3.77 -6.33 -7.15
CA ASP A 251 4.74 -7.18 -6.45
C ASP A 251 5.02 -6.47 -5.12
N TYR A 252 4.72 -7.11 -4.00
CA TYR A 252 4.90 -6.56 -2.67
C TYR A 252 5.50 -7.60 -1.74
N ARG A 253 6.62 -7.26 -1.12
CA ARG A 253 7.29 -8.08 -0.13
C ARG A 253 7.35 -7.33 1.19
N LYS A 254 7.09 -8.05 2.27
CA LYS A 254 7.19 -7.51 3.63
C LYS A 254 7.86 -8.53 4.53
N SER A 255 9.05 -8.20 5.01
CA SER A 255 9.75 -8.96 6.03
C SER A 255 9.62 -8.23 7.37
N THR A 256 9.23 -8.97 8.40
CA THR A 256 9.20 -8.48 9.78
C THR A 256 10.03 -9.36 10.68
N SER A 257 10.86 -8.76 11.53
CA SER A 257 11.60 -9.44 12.58
C SER A 257 11.30 -8.75 13.91
N PHE A 258 10.49 -9.42 14.71
CA PHE A 258 10.17 -8.98 16.06
C PHE A 258 11.12 -9.67 17.03
N PHE A 259 11.68 -8.90 17.96
CA PHE A 259 12.51 -9.40 19.06
C PHE A 259 11.97 -8.90 20.38
N GLU A 260 11.94 -9.77 21.40
CA GLU A 260 11.62 -9.42 22.77
C GLU A 260 12.64 -10.04 23.71
N SER A 261 13.02 -9.28 24.73
CA SER A 261 13.84 -9.78 25.84
C SER A 261 13.39 -9.19 27.16
N ASN A 262 13.56 -9.95 28.22
CA ASN A 262 13.33 -9.54 29.60
C ASN A 262 14.35 -10.17 30.54
N ASN A 263 14.44 -9.67 31.76
CA ASN A 263 15.28 -10.22 32.85
C ASN A 263 14.43 -10.44 34.11
N ASN A 264 13.18 -10.82 33.94
CA ASN A 264 12.19 -10.89 35.03
C ASN A 264 12.30 -12.20 35.82
N ASN A 265 12.91 -13.25 35.26
CA ASN A 265 12.94 -14.54 35.94
C ASN A 265 13.95 -14.56 37.10
N THR A 266 13.44 -14.70 38.33
CA THR A 266 14.22 -14.84 39.57
C THR A 266 14.04 -16.20 40.24
N SER A 267 13.40 -17.15 39.56
CA SER A 267 13.06 -18.48 40.06
C SER A 267 14.00 -19.57 39.52
N THR A 268 13.87 -20.77 40.07
CA THR A 268 14.54 -21.99 39.56
C THR A 268 13.78 -22.63 38.39
N ASN A 269 12.56 -22.18 38.07
CA ASN A 269 11.81 -22.64 36.92
C ASN A 269 12.33 -21.98 35.65
N TYR A 270 12.39 -22.74 34.57
CA TYR A 270 12.70 -22.17 33.26
C TYR A 270 11.51 -21.40 32.72
N LEU A 271 11.73 -20.12 32.41
CA LEU A 271 10.77 -19.22 31.77
C LEU A 271 11.42 -18.56 30.57
N VAL A 272 10.63 -18.22 29.58
CA VAL A 272 11.12 -17.58 28.35
C VAL A 272 11.59 -16.15 28.66
N GLU A 273 12.82 -15.86 28.30
CA GLU A 273 13.44 -14.53 28.43
C GLU A 273 13.65 -13.83 27.10
N ARG A 274 13.87 -14.57 26.02
CA ARG A 274 14.08 -13.98 24.69
C ARG A 274 13.26 -14.70 23.65
N VAL A 275 12.68 -13.92 22.74
CA VAL A 275 11.91 -14.42 21.61
C VAL A 275 12.33 -13.65 20.36
N ARG A 276 12.49 -14.35 19.22
CA ARG A 276 12.59 -13.76 17.89
C ARG A 276 11.56 -14.40 16.99
N PHE A 277 10.66 -13.58 16.43
CA PHE A 277 9.60 -14.01 15.54
C PHE A 277 9.74 -13.33 14.17
N ASN A 278 9.95 -14.11 13.12
CA ASN A 278 10.15 -13.63 11.76
C ASN A 278 8.96 -14.03 10.89
N ASN A 279 8.53 -13.08 10.04
CA ASN A 279 7.49 -13.30 9.07
C ASN A 279 7.92 -12.70 7.73
N ASP A 280 7.84 -13.47 6.66
CA ASP A 280 8.10 -13.06 5.29
C ASP A 280 6.84 -13.24 4.46
N LEU A 281 6.20 -12.14 4.11
CA LEU A 281 5.00 -12.08 3.27
C LEU A 281 5.37 -11.63 1.86
N TYR A 282 4.91 -12.36 0.86
CA TYR A 282 4.98 -11.98 -0.53
C TYR A 282 3.57 -11.94 -1.12
N THR A 283 3.15 -10.77 -1.57
CA THR A 283 1.86 -10.55 -2.22
C THR A 283 2.09 -10.12 -3.66
N TYR A 284 1.56 -10.85 -4.61
CA TYR A 284 1.62 -10.50 -6.02
C TYR A 284 0.25 -10.57 -6.68
N GLY A 285 0.07 -9.75 -7.71
CA GLY A 285 -1.23 -9.68 -8.35
C GLY A 285 -1.24 -8.97 -9.68
N ASN A 286 -2.35 -9.15 -10.38
CA ASN A 286 -2.64 -8.45 -11.62
C ASN A 286 -4.09 -7.96 -11.65
N GLY A 287 -4.36 -7.00 -12.51
CA GLY A 287 -5.69 -6.42 -12.59
C GLY A 287 -5.92 -5.56 -13.82
N PHE A 288 -7.11 -5.00 -13.85
CA PHE A 288 -7.58 -4.18 -14.97
C PHE A 288 -8.35 -2.97 -14.45
N SER A 289 -8.23 -1.85 -15.15
CA SER A 289 -9.11 -0.69 -15.04
C SER A 289 -9.24 0.01 -16.38
N PHE A 290 -10.20 0.93 -16.49
CA PHE A 290 -10.30 1.83 -17.63
C PHE A 290 -10.52 3.26 -17.19
N GLN A 291 -10.21 4.20 -18.07
CA GLN A 291 -10.49 5.62 -17.87
C GLN A 291 -11.11 6.21 -19.12
N ILE A 292 -12.02 7.14 -18.94
CA ILE A 292 -12.55 7.97 -20.01
C ILE A 292 -12.38 9.43 -19.62
N GLY A 293 -12.15 10.30 -20.58
CA GLY A 293 -11.97 11.70 -20.29
C GLY A 293 -12.24 12.62 -21.46
N THR A 294 -12.51 13.87 -21.12
CA THR A 294 -12.73 14.94 -22.08
C THR A 294 -11.98 16.19 -21.67
N ILE A 295 -11.52 16.96 -22.67
CA ILE A 295 -11.01 18.32 -22.48
C ILE A 295 -11.73 19.22 -23.49
N TYR A 296 -12.32 20.30 -23.03
CA TYR A 296 -13.01 21.28 -23.87
C TYR A 296 -12.34 22.65 -23.78
N LYS A 297 -11.89 23.17 -24.92
CA LYS A 297 -11.38 24.55 -25.04
C LYS A 297 -12.56 25.49 -25.18
N ALA A 298 -13.01 26.08 -24.07
CA ALA A 298 -14.10 27.06 -24.06
C ALA A 298 -13.69 28.33 -24.79
N THR A 299 -12.43 28.78 -24.58
CA THR A 299 -11.76 29.81 -25.39
C THR A 299 -10.40 29.30 -25.87
N LYS A 300 -9.59 30.17 -26.49
CA LYS A 300 -8.20 29.83 -26.84
C LYS A 300 -7.34 29.60 -25.59
N GLU A 301 -7.68 30.30 -24.51
CA GLU A 301 -6.93 30.31 -23.25
C GLU A 301 -7.54 29.37 -22.21
N PHE A 302 -8.88 29.36 -22.10
CA PHE A 302 -9.61 28.66 -21.03
C PHE A 302 -10.03 27.25 -21.44
N ARG A 303 -9.71 26.26 -20.61
CA ARG A 303 -10.03 24.86 -20.83
C ARG A 303 -10.73 24.27 -19.63
N LEU A 304 -11.65 23.35 -19.88
CA LEU A 304 -12.32 22.53 -18.89
C LEU A 304 -11.99 21.07 -19.16
N GLY A 305 -11.87 20.28 -18.10
CA GLY A 305 -11.62 18.84 -18.19
C GLY A 305 -12.58 18.08 -17.29
N LEU A 306 -12.97 16.88 -17.73
CA LEU A 306 -13.70 15.91 -16.93
C LEU A 306 -13.15 14.53 -17.23
N ALA A 307 -12.84 13.76 -16.20
CA ALA A 307 -12.36 12.40 -16.36
C ALA A 307 -13.00 11.49 -15.31
N TYR A 308 -13.23 10.25 -15.69
CA TYR A 308 -13.69 9.16 -14.86
C TYR A 308 -12.69 8.00 -14.94
N GLN A 309 -12.23 7.54 -13.81
CA GLN A 309 -11.46 6.32 -13.63
C GLN A 309 -12.35 5.27 -12.98
N SER A 310 -12.46 4.12 -13.61
CA SER A 310 -13.18 2.99 -13.03
C SER A 310 -12.49 2.49 -11.76
N PRO A 311 -13.16 1.71 -10.92
CA PRO A 311 -12.48 0.83 -10.00
C PRO A 311 -11.39 0.02 -10.69
N THR A 312 -10.33 -0.33 -9.96
CA THR A 312 -9.36 -1.33 -10.41
C THR A 312 -9.76 -2.68 -9.81
N TRP A 313 -9.94 -3.68 -10.66
CA TRP A 313 -10.21 -5.04 -10.26
C TRP A 313 -8.90 -5.81 -10.27
N MET A 314 -8.38 -6.11 -9.08
CA MET A 314 -7.14 -6.86 -8.86
C MET A 314 -7.43 -8.28 -8.42
N ARG A 315 -6.55 -9.21 -8.77
CA ARG A 315 -6.48 -10.55 -8.19
C ARG A 315 -5.12 -10.69 -7.55
N TYR A 316 -5.09 -11.02 -6.26
CA TYR A 316 -3.89 -11.18 -5.45
C TYR A 316 -3.72 -12.62 -4.99
N THR A 317 -2.48 -12.99 -4.77
CA THR A 317 -2.06 -14.24 -4.12
C THR A 317 -1.04 -13.87 -3.04
N ASP A 318 -1.21 -14.44 -1.85
CA ASP A 318 -0.31 -14.25 -0.72
C ASP A 318 0.48 -15.52 -0.45
N GLU A 319 1.77 -15.36 -0.20
CA GLU A 319 2.68 -16.40 0.24
C GLU A 319 3.32 -15.97 1.57
N LEU A 320 3.24 -16.80 2.60
CA LEU A 320 3.75 -16.49 3.93
C LEU A 320 4.70 -17.57 4.42
N SER A 321 5.88 -17.16 4.89
CA SER A 321 6.81 -18.00 5.62
C SER A 321 7.02 -17.44 7.02
N GLN A 322 7.05 -18.31 8.03
CA GLN A 322 7.22 -17.90 9.43
C GLN A 322 8.25 -18.76 10.13
N SER A 323 8.98 -18.16 11.05
CA SER A 323 9.87 -18.88 11.96
C SER A 323 9.95 -18.17 13.31
N ILE A 324 10.12 -18.93 14.37
CA ILE A 324 10.24 -18.41 15.73
C ILE A 324 11.36 -19.11 16.46
N SER A 325 12.05 -18.39 17.33
CA SER A 325 12.97 -18.96 18.31
C SER A 325 12.73 -18.34 19.67
N ALA A 326 12.79 -19.17 20.71
CA ALA A 326 12.67 -18.75 22.09
C ALA A 326 13.86 -19.28 22.91
N VAL A 327 14.28 -18.52 23.91
CA VAL A 327 15.31 -18.92 24.85
C VAL A 327 14.73 -18.83 26.24
N SER A 328 14.76 -19.94 26.94
CA SER A 328 14.35 -20.03 28.34
C SER A 328 15.56 -20.05 29.30
N SER A 329 15.41 -19.40 30.44
CA SER A 329 16.43 -19.37 31.50
C SER A 329 15.82 -19.54 32.87
N ASN A 330 16.66 -19.81 33.84
CA ASN A 330 16.37 -19.72 35.25
C ASN A 330 17.51 -18.99 35.99
N VAL A 331 17.47 -18.88 37.31
CA VAL A 331 18.50 -18.20 38.10
C VAL A 331 19.90 -18.80 37.98
N ASN A 332 20.04 -20.02 37.48
CA ASN A 332 21.32 -20.75 37.44
C ASN A 332 21.91 -20.81 36.01
N GLU A 333 21.08 -20.94 35.00
CA GLU A 333 21.54 -21.19 33.64
C GLU A 333 20.50 -20.77 32.56
N GLU A 334 20.98 -20.61 31.37
CA GLU A 334 20.22 -20.38 30.13
C GLU A 334 20.22 -21.65 29.27
N LEU A 335 19.08 -22.02 28.73
CA LEU A 335 18.97 -23.17 27.82
C LEU A 335 19.34 -22.80 26.38
N ALA A 336 19.60 -23.81 25.57
CA ALA A 336 19.69 -23.62 24.12
C ALA A 336 18.38 -23.10 23.56
N ALA A 337 18.45 -22.38 22.45
CA ALA A 337 17.25 -21.83 21.80
C ALA A 337 16.36 -22.94 21.25
N ASP A 338 15.08 -22.87 21.59
CA ASP A 338 14.03 -23.65 20.92
C ASP A 338 13.70 -22.97 19.60
N VAL A 339 14.02 -23.63 18.50
CA VAL A 339 13.82 -23.07 17.15
C VAL A 339 12.71 -23.84 16.44
N VAL A 340 11.63 -23.14 16.13
CA VAL A 340 10.52 -23.66 15.33
C VAL A 340 10.55 -23.01 13.96
N ASN A 341 10.99 -23.75 12.97
CA ASN A 341 11.01 -23.33 11.58
C ASN A 341 10.41 -24.45 10.71
N PRO A 342 9.14 -24.30 10.33
CA PRO A 342 8.46 -25.29 9.48
C PRO A 342 9.12 -25.49 8.12
N ARG A 343 9.90 -24.48 7.64
CA ARG A 343 10.52 -24.45 6.29
C ARG A 343 9.49 -24.63 5.18
N LEU A 344 8.30 -24.09 5.40
CA LEU A 344 7.18 -24.12 4.47
C LEU A 344 6.79 -22.68 4.12
N THR A 345 6.46 -22.48 2.86
CA THR A 345 5.77 -21.27 2.39
C THR A 345 4.30 -21.62 2.21
N MET A 346 3.45 -21.01 3.00
CA MET A 346 2.01 -21.13 2.89
C MET A 346 1.53 -20.29 1.73
N ILE A 347 0.87 -20.91 0.76
CA ILE A 347 0.27 -20.22 -0.39
C ILE A 347 -1.23 -20.19 -0.15
N TYR A 348 -1.77 -18.98 0.02
CA TYR A 348 -3.18 -18.79 0.28
C TYR A 348 -4.01 -18.77 -1.00
N GLU A 349 -5.30 -19.14 -0.90
CA GLU A 349 -6.23 -19.05 -2.02
C GLU A 349 -6.28 -17.62 -2.58
N PRO A 350 -6.17 -17.44 -3.90
CA PRO A 350 -6.22 -16.13 -4.50
C PRO A 350 -7.56 -15.43 -4.25
N TYR A 351 -7.49 -14.19 -3.84
CA TYR A 351 -8.64 -13.33 -3.64
C TYR A 351 -8.67 -12.17 -4.64
N ARG A 352 -9.82 -11.53 -4.75
CA ARG A 352 -9.97 -10.34 -5.57
C ARG A 352 -10.20 -9.13 -4.69
N MET A 353 -9.65 -8.00 -5.13
CA MET A 353 -9.87 -6.70 -4.49
C MET A 353 -10.35 -5.71 -5.55
N ARG A 354 -11.37 -4.95 -5.22
CA ARG A 354 -11.85 -3.81 -6.00
C ARG A 354 -11.47 -2.53 -5.27
N THR A 355 -10.68 -1.67 -5.92
CA THR A 355 -10.38 -0.32 -5.42
C THR A 355 -11.52 0.64 -5.76
N PRO A 356 -11.63 1.80 -5.09
CA PRO A 356 -12.62 2.81 -5.48
C PRO A 356 -12.32 3.44 -6.84
N GLY A 357 -13.37 3.80 -7.58
CA GLY A 357 -13.25 4.67 -8.77
C GLY A 357 -13.03 6.13 -8.39
N LYS A 358 -12.67 6.96 -9.38
CA LYS A 358 -12.37 8.39 -9.19
C LYS A 358 -13.02 9.23 -10.29
N ILE A 359 -13.59 10.36 -9.90
CA ILE A 359 -14.04 11.41 -10.81
C ILE A 359 -13.14 12.63 -10.62
N THR A 360 -12.68 13.23 -11.71
CA THR A 360 -11.85 14.44 -11.69
C THR A 360 -12.45 15.50 -12.59
N ALA A 361 -12.76 16.67 -12.02
CA ALA A 361 -13.15 17.88 -12.73
C ALA A 361 -11.97 18.87 -12.74
N SER A 362 -11.72 19.52 -13.86
CA SER A 362 -10.52 20.32 -14.04
C SER A 362 -10.80 21.62 -14.79
N ALA A 363 -10.03 22.66 -14.47
CA ALA A 363 -10.03 23.92 -15.19
C ALA A 363 -8.58 24.40 -15.39
N ALA A 364 -8.28 24.96 -16.57
CA ALA A 364 -6.96 25.51 -16.84
C ALA A 364 -7.06 26.80 -17.65
N TYR A 365 -6.17 27.72 -17.37
CA TYR A 365 -5.99 28.97 -18.13
C TYR A 365 -4.56 29.06 -18.65
N VAL A 366 -4.39 29.19 -19.96
CA VAL A 366 -3.11 29.25 -20.65
C VAL A 366 -2.87 30.67 -21.15
N PHE A 367 -1.89 31.36 -20.59
CA PHE A 367 -1.49 32.71 -20.95
C PHE A 367 -0.57 32.73 -22.20
N GLY A 368 -1.08 32.26 -23.32
CA GLY A 368 -0.31 32.16 -24.57
C GLY A 368 0.96 31.33 -24.40
N LYS A 369 2.13 31.95 -24.61
CA LYS A 369 3.45 31.31 -24.44
C LYS A 369 4.12 31.62 -23.09
N THR A 370 3.51 32.48 -22.26
CA THR A 370 4.09 33.01 -21.04
C THR A 370 3.85 32.15 -19.81
N GLY A 371 2.77 31.40 -19.76
CA GLY A 371 2.49 30.58 -18.57
C GLY A 371 1.12 29.92 -18.61
N LEU A 372 0.79 29.29 -17.50
CA LEU A 372 -0.49 28.64 -17.28
C LEU A 372 -0.82 28.55 -15.77
N LEU A 373 -2.11 28.45 -15.49
CA LEU A 373 -2.65 28.03 -14.20
C LEU A 373 -3.60 26.85 -14.43
N SER A 374 -3.59 25.87 -13.58
CA SER A 374 -4.45 24.69 -13.64
C SER A 374 -4.95 24.32 -12.26
N PHE A 375 -6.20 23.87 -12.20
CA PHE A 375 -6.86 23.39 -11.01
C PHE A 375 -7.60 22.10 -11.32
N ASP A 376 -7.41 21.08 -10.47
CA ASP A 376 -8.14 19.83 -10.52
C ASP A 376 -8.82 19.58 -9.17
N TYR A 377 -10.06 19.10 -9.23
CA TYR A 377 -10.82 18.57 -8.11
C TYR A 377 -11.16 17.12 -8.35
N GLY A 378 -10.70 16.23 -7.48
CA GLY A 378 -10.94 14.80 -7.52
C GLY A 378 -11.80 14.31 -6.37
N VAL A 379 -12.67 13.34 -6.64
CA VAL A 379 -13.49 12.66 -5.62
C VAL A 379 -13.28 11.16 -5.75
N LYS A 380 -13.00 10.50 -4.63
CA LYS A 380 -12.80 9.07 -4.50
C LYS A 380 -13.50 8.56 -3.25
N ASP A 381 -14.42 7.62 -3.40
CA ASP A 381 -15.16 7.06 -2.27
C ASP A 381 -14.58 5.69 -1.89
N TYR A 382 -13.80 5.68 -0.82
CA TYR A 382 -13.10 4.48 -0.33
C TYR A 382 -14.03 3.46 0.31
N SER A 383 -15.25 3.84 0.72
CA SER A 383 -16.25 2.90 1.24
C SER A 383 -16.71 1.87 0.20
N ASN A 384 -16.48 2.17 -1.09
CA ASN A 384 -16.79 1.28 -2.21
C ASN A 384 -15.68 0.25 -2.51
N ALA A 385 -14.57 0.27 -1.78
CA ALA A 385 -13.55 -0.76 -1.89
C ALA A 385 -14.05 -2.07 -1.26
N ALA A 386 -13.71 -3.22 -1.83
CA ALA A 386 -14.17 -4.49 -1.31
C ALA A 386 -13.27 -5.65 -1.73
N PHE A 387 -13.24 -6.68 -0.89
CA PHE A 387 -12.68 -7.99 -1.19
C PHE A 387 -13.76 -8.94 -1.72
N THR A 388 -13.35 -9.92 -2.51
CA THR A 388 -14.24 -10.95 -3.09
C THR A 388 -13.55 -12.31 -3.03
N PRO A 389 -14.25 -13.41 -2.68
CA PRO A 389 -15.70 -13.53 -2.53
C PRO A 389 -16.24 -12.93 -1.21
N ASP A 390 -17.39 -12.28 -1.27
CA ASP A 390 -17.98 -11.57 -0.14
C ASP A 390 -18.26 -12.46 1.09
N ARG A 391 -18.62 -13.73 0.89
CA ARG A 391 -18.87 -14.68 1.99
C ARG A 391 -17.64 -14.86 2.91
N ASP A 392 -16.43 -14.76 2.35
CA ASP A 392 -15.17 -15.02 3.05
C ASP A 392 -14.59 -13.71 3.65
N PHE A 393 -15.05 -12.54 3.16
CA PHE A 393 -14.56 -11.21 3.54
C PHE A 393 -15.65 -10.28 4.05
N ARG A 394 -16.80 -10.81 4.50
CA ARG A 394 -17.95 -9.99 4.91
C ARG A 394 -17.58 -9.00 6.01
N ASP A 395 -16.95 -9.47 7.08
CA ASP A 395 -16.59 -8.63 8.23
C ASP A 395 -15.59 -7.54 7.83
N GLN A 396 -14.65 -7.86 6.93
CA GLN A 396 -13.69 -6.90 6.41
C GLN A 396 -14.37 -5.87 5.51
N ASN A 397 -15.28 -6.29 4.64
CA ASN A 397 -16.05 -5.39 3.77
C ASN A 397 -16.97 -4.48 4.57
N ASP A 398 -17.62 -5.00 5.61
CA ASP A 398 -18.45 -4.22 6.53
C ASP A 398 -17.61 -3.20 7.30
N LEU A 399 -16.42 -3.60 7.75
CA LEU A 399 -15.48 -2.70 8.42
C LEU A 399 -15.01 -1.57 7.48
N VAL A 400 -14.68 -1.90 6.22
CA VAL A 400 -14.29 -0.93 5.19
C VAL A 400 -15.41 0.07 4.93
N ALA A 401 -16.64 -0.42 4.72
CA ALA A 401 -17.80 0.44 4.46
C ALA A 401 -18.17 1.36 5.63
N ASN A 402 -17.88 0.93 6.87
CA ASN A 402 -18.21 1.71 8.07
C ASN A 402 -17.10 2.68 8.50
N VAL A 403 -15.83 2.40 8.15
CA VAL A 403 -14.67 3.17 8.62
C VAL A 403 -14.15 4.12 7.55
N LEU A 404 -14.20 3.71 6.27
CA LEU A 404 -13.73 4.52 5.16
C LEU A 404 -14.88 5.27 4.49
N GLY A 405 -14.59 6.47 3.98
CA GLY A 405 -15.55 7.35 3.33
C GLY A 405 -15.00 8.03 2.10
N VAL A 406 -15.60 9.16 1.76
CA VAL A 406 -15.22 9.97 0.61
C VAL A 406 -13.95 10.77 0.93
N SER A 407 -12.98 10.72 0.03
CA SER A 407 -11.79 11.57 0.03
C SER A 407 -11.86 12.56 -1.12
N ASN A 408 -11.74 13.84 -0.79
CA ASN A 408 -11.65 14.92 -1.76
C ASN A 408 -10.19 15.28 -2.00
N GLU A 409 -9.83 15.52 -3.24
CA GLU A 409 -8.49 15.92 -3.65
C GLU A 409 -8.52 17.23 -4.40
N PHE A 410 -7.68 18.17 -3.99
CA PHE A 410 -7.51 19.48 -4.62
C PHE A 410 -6.08 19.61 -5.11
N ARG A 411 -5.90 19.95 -6.39
CA ARG A 411 -4.59 20.19 -6.99
C ARG A 411 -4.59 21.57 -7.67
N LEU A 412 -3.58 22.36 -7.38
CA LEU A 412 -3.34 23.65 -8.02
C LEU A 412 -1.93 23.66 -8.59
N GLY A 413 -1.78 24.05 -9.84
CA GLY A 413 -0.46 24.13 -10.50
C GLY A 413 -0.33 25.43 -11.31
N GLY A 414 0.88 26.00 -11.30
CA GLY A 414 1.21 27.21 -12.08
C GLY A 414 2.58 27.08 -12.74
N GLU A 415 2.68 27.50 -14.00
CA GLU A 415 3.94 27.62 -14.74
C GLU A 415 4.05 29.03 -15.29
N TYR A 416 5.21 29.66 -15.11
CA TYR A 416 5.55 30.95 -15.69
C TYR A 416 6.89 30.86 -16.41
N LYS A 417 6.93 31.32 -17.66
CA LYS A 417 8.10 31.25 -18.54
C LYS A 417 8.78 32.61 -18.67
N ILE A 418 10.06 32.64 -18.35
CA ILE A 418 10.93 33.80 -18.54
C ILE A 418 12.01 33.40 -19.55
N LYS A 419 11.81 33.76 -20.81
CA LYS A 419 12.71 33.38 -21.91
C LYS A 419 12.90 31.86 -22.00
N ARG A 420 14.06 31.34 -21.57
CA ARG A 420 14.39 29.90 -21.59
C ARG A 420 14.15 29.21 -20.23
N VAL A 421 13.83 29.96 -19.19
CA VAL A 421 13.58 29.44 -17.83
C VAL A 421 12.08 29.28 -17.62
N SER A 422 11.68 28.17 -17.07
CA SER A 422 10.30 27.92 -16.62
C SER A 422 10.26 27.73 -15.11
N LEU A 423 9.58 28.64 -14.42
CA LEU A 423 9.29 28.52 -13.00
C LEU A 423 7.97 27.79 -12.85
N ARG A 424 7.93 26.81 -11.93
CA ARG A 424 6.75 25.98 -11.66
C ARG A 424 6.53 25.90 -10.16
N ALA A 425 5.27 25.95 -9.78
CA ALA A 425 4.84 25.70 -8.40
C ALA A 425 3.50 24.98 -8.40
N GLY A 426 3.27 24.19 -7.38
CA GLY A 426 2.01 23.50 -7.22
C GLY A 426 1.69 23.21 -5.75
N TYR A 427 0.42 22.96 -5.49
CA TYR A 427 -0.10 22.56 -4.19
C TYR A 427 -1.10 21.42 -4.37
N ARG A 428 -1.00 20.40 -3.52
CA ARG A 428 -1.96 19.29 -3.45
C ARG A 428 -2.44 19.13 -2.02
N TYR A 429 -3.73 18.97 -1.87
CA TYR A 429 -4.36 18.58 -0.63
C TYR A 429 -5.30 17.41 -0.91
N GLU A 430 -5.20 16.38 -0.12
CA GLU A 430 -6.04 15.20 -0.19
C GLU A 430 -6.57 14.91 1.22
N GLU A 431 -7.88 14.75 1.33
CA GLU A 431 -8.53 14.41 2.59
C GLU A 431 -8.25 12.96 2.96
N SER A 432 -8.15 12.72 4.26
CA SER A 432 -8.10 11.34 4.78
C SER A 432 -9.43 10.65 4.47
N PRO A 433 -9.40 9.38 4.07
CA PRO A 433 -10.62 8.59 3.88
C PRO A 433 -11.27 8.14 5.21
N PHE A 434 -10.66 8.47 6.37
CA PHE A 434 -11.18 8.16 7.72
C PHE A 434 -12.02 9.28 8.28
#